data_6f389c4db5fc16ce3440b17419795ba0
#
_entry.id   6f389c4db5fc16ce3440b17419795ba0
#
_cell.length_a   1.000
_cell.length_b   1.000
_cell.length_c   1.000
_cell.angle_alpha   90.00
_cell.angle_beta   90.00
_cell.angle_gamma   90.00
#
_symmetry.space_group_name_H-M   'P 1'
#
loop_
_entity.id
_entity.type
_entity.pdbx_description
1 polymer ?
#
loop_
_entity_poly.entity_id
_entity_poly.type
_entity_poly.pdbx_seq_one_letter_code
_entity_poly.pdbx_strand_id
1 'polypeptide(L)'
;MTTLDDEPQSSRMSENTEEVSSLHHPHDKMLFASLKNLEIARDAIQNHLPLEIVQQLDLMKMHSYKTKLVSPQMKEFQADVFYLIPFKDSEASVFLLFHCEQESNPKRTISLRVWQYLFLALMEYAENHPKQVLPVPYPMILYTGEATFRHSTNIFDLFGSHGELAKKHFLEGIPLVD
;
A
#
# COMPACT_ATOMS: atom_id res chain seq x y z
N MET A 1 -10.84 -22.13 64.00
CA MET A 1 -11.71 -21.24 63.27
C MET A 1 -10.78 -20.34 62.46
N THR A 2 -10.35 -20.86 61.34
CA THR A 2 -9.27 -20.26 60.55
C THR A 2 -9.76 -20.26 59.11
N THR A 3 -10.06 -19.08 58.59
CA THR A 3 -10.43 -18.84 57.20
C THR A 3 -9.19 -18.69 56.33
N LEU A 4 -9.08 -19.53 55.32
CA LEU A 4 -8.08 -19.43 54.26
C LEU A 4 -8.62 -18.54 53.16
N ASP A 5 -7.89 -17.48 52.83
CA ASP A 5 -8.14 -16.63 51.68
C ASP A 5 -7.55 -17.28 50.44
N ASP A 6 -8.42 -17.58 49.47
CA ASP A 6 -8.05 -17.97 48.11
C ASP A 6 -7.93 -16.72 47.26
N GLU A 7 -6.73 -16.37 46.82
CA GLU A 7 -6.49 -15.41 45.75
C GLU A 7 -6.57 -16.10 44.37
N PRO A 8 -7.26 -15.52 43.37
CA PRO A 8 -7.31 -16.10 42.04
C PRO A 8 -6.07 -15.74 41.21
N GLN A 9 -5.35 -16.76 40.79
CA GLN A 9 -4.30 -16.68 39.75
C GLN A 9 -4.94 -16.42 38.38
N SER A 10 -5.11 -15.17 37.97
CA SER A 10 -5.66 -14.80 36.66
C SER A 10 -4.95 -13.69 35.92
N SER A 11 -3.68 -13.41 36.22
CA SER A 11 -2.98 -12.29 35.56
C SER A 11 -1.65 -12.62 34.84
N ARG A 12 -1.39 -13.91 34.57
CA ARG A 12 -0.14 -14.33 33.88
C ARG A 12 -0.30 -14.93 32.49
N MET A 13 -1.49 -14.94 31.88
CA MET A 13 -1.72 -15.53 30.56
C MET A 13 -1.89 -14.53 29.42
N SER A 14 -1.88 -13.23 29.67
CA SER A 14 -2.09 -12.22 28.61
C SER A 14 -0.80 -11.60 28.04
N GLU A 15 0.35 -11.76 28.68
CA GLU A 15 1.61 -11.17 28.20
C GLU A 15 2.37 -12.03 27.16
N ASN A 16 2.07 -13.33 27.09
CA ASN A 16 2.78 -14.23 26.16
C ASN A 16 2.18 -14.32 24.74
N THR A 17 1.03 -13.69 24.48
CA THR A 17 0.38 -13.79 23.16
C THR A 17 0.80 -12.66 22.21
N GLU A 18 1.27 -11.52 22.71
CA GLU A 18 1.74 -10.40 21.87
C GLU A 18 3.20 -10.54 21.41
N GLU A 19 4.06 -11.22 22.19
CA GLU A 19 5.43 -11.49 21.75
C GLU A 19 5.57 -12.58 20.68
N VAL A 20 4.63 -13.51 20.60
CA VAL A 20 4.65 -14.61 19.61
C VAL A 20 4.21 -14.14 18.22
N SER A 21 3.39 -13.08 18.10
CA SER A 21 2.98 -12.53 16.81
C SER A 21 4.07 -11.72 16.10
N SER A 22 5.10 -11.28 16.79
CA SER A 22 6.21 -10.49 16.23
C SER A 22 7.30 -11.31 15.56
N LEU A 23 7.27 -12.65 15.68
CA LEU A 23 8.30 -13.57 15.20
C LEU A 23 7.99 -14.18 13.82
N HIS A 24 6.84 -13.85 13.20
CA HIS A 24 6.30 -14.70 12.15
C HIS A 24 6.73 -14.42 10.72
N HIS A 25 7.51 -13.38 10.35
CA HIS A 25 7.99 -13.24 8.96
C HIS A 25 9.29 -12.42 8.86
N PRO A 26 10.48 -12.98 9.16
CA PRO A 26 11.76 -12.29 8.98
C PRO A 26 12.05 -11.96 7.49
N HIS A 27 11.58 -12.79 6.56
CA HIS A 27 11.76 -12.60 5.12
C HIS A 27 10.99 -11.36 4.61
N ASP A 28 9.81 -11.09 5.13
CA ASP A 28 8.95 -10.00 4.68
C ASP A 28 9.48 -8.64 5.12
N LYS A 29 9.96 -8.56 6.38
CA LYS A 29 10.66 -7.37 6.87
C LYS A 29 11.92 -7.08 6.05
N MET A 30 12.62 -8.12 5.63
CA MET A 30 13.82 -8.02 4.82
C MET A 30 13.50 -7.54 3.39
N LEU A 31 12.47 -8.06 2.76
CA LEU A 31 12.01 -7.62 1.43
C LEU A 31 11.57 -6.16 1.45
N PHE A 32 10.75 -5.77 2.42
CA PHE A 32 10.34 -4.38 2.59
C PHE A 32 11.52 -3.45 2.88
N ALA A 33 12.44 -3.85 3.76
CA ALA A 33 13.67 -3.10 4.01
C ALA A 33 14.52 -2.98 2.73
N SER A 34 14.52 -4.02 1.90
CA SER A 34 15.21 -4.01 0.61
C SER A 34 14.59 -3.02 -0.37
N LEU A 35 13.25 -2.93 -0.44
CA LEU A 35 12.57 -1.94 -1.29
C LEU A 35 12.86 -0.48 -0.89
N LYS A 36 13.34 -0.21 0.32
CA LYS A 36 13.84 1.13 0.69
C LYS A 36 15.17 1.48 0.01
N ASN A 37 15.88 0.48 -0.50
CA ASN A 37 17.04 0.69 -1.33
C ASN A 37 16.60 1.02 -2.77
N LEU A 38 17.03 2.19 -3.27
CA LEU A 38 16.63 2.66 -4.60
C LEU A 38 17.11 1.75 -5.74
N GLU A 39 18.23 1.06 -5.60
CA GLU A 39 18.73 0.13 -6.63
C GLU A 39 17.80 -1.08 -6.74
N ILE A 40 17.47 -1.69 -5.60
CA ILE A 40 16.54 -2.84 -5.56
C ILE A 40 15.14 -2.44 -6.05
N ALA A 41 14.69 -1.26 -5.66
CA ALA A 41 13.40 -0.74 -6.14
C ALA A 41 13.40 -0.51 -7.66
N ARG A 42 14.50 0.01 -8.25
CA ARG A 42 14.64 0.15 -9.71
C ARG A 42 14.58 -1.20 -10.41
N ASP A 43 15.29 -2.18 -9.91
CA ASP A 43 15.27 -3.54 -10.48
C ASP A 43 13.86 -4.14 -10.42
N ALA A 44 13.16 -3.98 -9.29
CA ALA A 44 11.78 -4.41 -9.16
C ALA A 44 10.85 -3.71 -10.17
N ILE A 45 11.00 -2.40 -10.35
CA ILE A 45 10.24 -1.61 -11.34
C ILE A 45 10.52 -2.10 -12.76
N GLN A 46 11.78 -2.27 -13.13
CA GLN A 46 12.19 -2.72 -14.46
C GLN A 46 11.65 -4.11 -14.81
N ASN A 47 11.54 -5.00 -13.82
CA ASN A 47 11.12 -6.38 -14.03
C ASN A 47 9.60 -6.59 -13.94
N HIS A 48 8.86 -5.69 -13.29
CA HIS A 48 7.44 -5.91 -13.00
C HIS A 48 6.50 -4.89 -13.62
N LEU A 49 6.97 -3.70 -14.00
CA LEU A 49 6.12 -2.77 -14.75
C LEU A 49 6.11 -3.12 -16.25
N PRO A 50 5.00 -2.80 -16.96
CA PRO A 50 4.96 -2.89 -18.41
C PRO A 50 6.09 -2.11 -19.06
N LEU A 51 6.73 -2.72 -20.05
CA LEU A 51 7.90 -2.14 -20.72
C LEU A 51 7.62 -0.75 -21.32
N GLU A 52 6.41 -0.57 -21.86
CA GLU A 52 5.95 0.72 -22.40
C GLU A 52 5.92 1.86 -21.37
N ILE A 53 5.70 1.52 -20.09
CA ILE A 53 5.76 2.50 -19.00
C ILE A 53 7.21 2.74 -18.59
N VAL A 54 7.97 1.67 -18.37
CA VAL A 54 9.38 1.76 -17.96
C VAL A 54 10.22 2.60 -18.92
N GLN A 55 9.98 2.45 -20.24
CA GLN A 55 10.70 3.19 -21.26
C GLN A 55 10.49 4.72 -21.19
N GLN A 56 9.35 5.16 -20.67
CA GLN A 56 9.03 6.57 -20.51
C GLN A 56 9.60 7.18 -19.21
N LEU A 57 9.98 6.36 -18.23
CA LEU A 57 10.39 6.80 -16.89
C LEU A 57 11.91 7.05 -16.80
N ASP A 58 12.28 8.13 -16.14
CA ASP A 58 13.67 8.40 -15.73
C ASP A 58 13.95 7.78 -14.36
N LEU A 59 14.26 6.48 -14.36
CA LEU A 59 14.52 5.72 -13.14
C LEU A 59 15.76 6.21 -12.39
N MET A 60 16.67 6.94 -13.05
CA MET A 60 17.86 7.50 -12.38
C MET A 60 17.51 8.68 -11.48
N LYS A 61 16.43 9.39 -11.78
CA LYS A 61 15.89 10.48 -10.97
C LYS A 61 14.81 10.05 -9.98
N MET A 62 14.51 8.74 -9.93
CA MET A 62 13.58 8.19 -8.94
C MET A 62 14.03 8.50 -7.52
N HIS A 63 13.10 8.90 -6.68
CA HIS A 63 13.34 9.11 -5.25
C HIS A 63 12.17 8.64 -4.41
N SER A 64 12.44 8.27 -3.15
CA SER A 64 11.39 7.88 -2.21
C SER A 64 10.58 9.10 -1.79
N TYR A 65 9.26 8.93 -1.71
CA TYR A 65 8.35 9.94 -1.18
C TYR A 65 7.89 9.52 0.22
N LYS A 66 8.10 10.40 1.20
CA LYS A 66 7.67 10.16 2.58
C LYS A 66 6.34 10.86 2.82
N THR A 67 5.28 10.10 2.96
CA THR A 67 3.99 10.63 3.37
C THR A 67 4.02 10.96 4.86
N LYS A 68 3.39 12.07 5.24
CA LYS A 68 3.16 12.45 6.65
C LYS A 68 1.82 11.90 7.17
N LEU A 69 1.06 11.25 6.31
CA LEU A 69 -0.25 10.70 6.61
C LEU A 69 -0.15 9.57 7.62
N VAL A 70 -0.11 9.95 8.89
CA VAL A 70 -0.23 9.04 10.02
C VAL A 70 -1.70 9.01 10.45
N SER A 71 -2.56 8.36 9.67
CA SER A 71 -3.86 8.01 10.22
C SER A 71 -3.69 6.84 11.21
N PRO A 72 -4.50 6.73 12.28
CA PRO A 72 -4.48 5.56 13.16
C PRO A 72 -4.63 4.23 12.41
N GLN A 73 -5.37 4.23 11.29
CA GLN A 73 -5.53 3.10 10.39
C GLN A 73 -4.25 2.80 9.57
N MET A 74 -3.39 3.80 9.34
CA MET A 74 -2.10 3.61 8.63
C MET A 74 -0.96 3.16 9.54
N LYS A 75 -1.14 3.12 10.88
CA LYS A 75 -0.13 2.57 11.80
C LYS A 75 0.10 1.07 11.59
N GLU A 76 -0.87 0.35 11.05
CA GLU A 76 -0.73 -1.05 10.64
C GLU A 76 0.12 -1.21 9.36
N PHE A 77 0.43 -0.11 8.65
CA PHE A 77 1.02 -0.12 7.30
C PHE A 77 2.48 0.36 7.28
N GLN A 78 3.30 -0.19 8.14
CA GLN A 78 4.77 0.05 8.10
C GLN A 78 5.43 -0.53 6.84
N ALA A 79 4.66 -1.16 5.96
CA ALA A 79 5.13 -1.91 4.81
C ALA A 79 4.97 -1.21 3.45
N ASP A 80 4.43 0.02 3.39
CA ASP A 80 4.22 0.71 2.13
C ASP A 80 5.38 1.64 1.78
N VAL A 81 5.84 1.56 0.53
CA VAL A 81 6.89 2.44 0.01
C VAL A 81 6.37 3.22 -1.19
N PHE A 82 6.51 4.54 -1.13
CA PHE A 82 6.14 5.43 -2.22
C PHE A 82 7.38 5.94 -2.93
N TYR A 83 7.30 5.96 -4.26
CA TYR A 83 8.31 6.56 -5.12
C TYR A 83 7.70 7.58 -6.05
N LEU A 84 8.41 8.69 -6.25
CA LEU A 84 8.14 9.64 -7.31
C LEU A 84 9.16 9.44 -8.42
N ILE A 85 8.67 9.18 -9.63
CA ILE A 85 9.51 8.83 -10.78
C ILE A 85 9.17 9.78 -11.93
N PRO A 86 10.07 10.70 -12.31
CA PRO A 86 9.82 11.62 -13.42
C PRO A 86 9.69 10.88 -14.75
N PHE A 87 8.85 11.39 -15.64
CA PHE A 87 8.92 11.03 -17.06
C PHE A 87 10.17 11.68 -17.70
N LYS A 88 10.72 11.05 -18.75
CA LYS A 88 11.92 11.56 -19.46
C LYS A 88 11.63 12.84 -20.22
N ASP A 89 10.47 12.95 -20.82
CA ASP A 89 10.13 13.96 -21.80
C ASP A 89 9.06 14.96 -21.34
N SER A 90 8.80 15.03 -20.02
CA SER A 90 7.83 15.96 -19.45
C SER A 90 8.16 16.33 -18.00
N GLU A 91 7.50 17.37 -17.49
CA GLU A 91 7.57 17.73 -16.07
C GLU A 91 6.69 16.85 -15.17
N ALA A 92 5.90 15.96 -15.76
CA ALA A 92 5.05 15.03 -15.03
C ALA A 92 5.86 13.88 -14.42
N SER A 93 5.28 13.20 -13.45
CA SER A 93 5.87 12.06 -12.75
C SER A 93 4.86 10.95 -12.56
N VAL A 94 5.34 9.74 -12.30
CA VAL A 94 4.54 8.63 -11.77
C VAL A 94 4.69 8.59 -10.24
N PHE A 95 3.59 8.42 -9.55
CA PHE A 95 3.54 8.16 -8.11
C PHE A 95 3.30 6.68 -7.88
N LEU A 96 4.39 5.95 -7.71
CA LEU A 96 4.38 4.50 -7.54
C LEU A 96 4.22 4.14 -6.06
N LEU A 97 3.24 3.31 -5.76
CA LEU A 97 3.05 2.69 -4.45
C LEU A 97 3.38 1.20 -4.54
N PHE A 98 4.40 0.76 -3.80
CA PHE A 98 4.55 -0.65 -3.45
C PHE A 98 3.80 -0.94 -2.14
N HIS A 99 2.68 -1.62 -2.26
CA HIS A 99 1.94 -2.15 -1.13
C HIS A 99 2.39 -3.58 -0.85
N CYS A 100 3.02 -3.80 0.30
CA CYS A 100 3.47 -5.12 0.70
C CYS A 100 2.37 -5.82 1.51
N GLU A 101 1.77 -6.87 0.96
CA GLU A 101 0.74 -7.67 1.59
C GLU A 101 1.31 -9.01 2.06
N GLN A 102 1.27 -9.24 3.36
CA GLN A 102 1.88 -10.40 4.01
C GLN A 102 0.84 -11.42 4.48
N GLU A 103 -0.41 -11.00 4.65
CA GLU A 103 -1.45 -11.91 5.12
C GLU A 103 -1.69 -13.02 4.10
N SER A 104 -1.62 -14.29 4.54
CA SER A 104 -1.90 -15.44 3.69
C SER A 104 -3.34 -15.50 3.19
N ASN A 105 -4.24 -14.75 3.81
CA ASN A 105 -5.63 -14.59 3.38
C ASN A 105 -6.04 -13.11 3.47
N PRO A 106 -5.55 -12.26 2.54
CA PRO A 106 -5.87 -10.84 2.56
C PRO A 106 -7.37 -10.60 2.37
N LYS A 107 -7.87 -9.46 2.84
CA LYS A 107 -9.28 -9.11 2.69
C LYS A 107 -9.62 -8.89 1.20
N ARG A 108 -10.84 -9.30 0.80
CA ARG A 108 -11.35 -9.08 -0.56
C ARG A 108 -11.25 -7.62 -1.02
N THR A 109 -11.25 -6.67 -0.08
CA THR A 109 -11.19 -5.22 -0.34
C THR A 109 -9.77 -4.66 -0.44
N ILE A 110 -8.75 -5.52 -0.64
CA ILE A 110 -7.35 -5.08 -0.71
C ILE A 110 -7.12 -4.04 -1.81
N SER A 111 -7.71 -4.21 -2.99
CA SER A 111 -7.59 -3.25 -4.09
C SER A 111 -8.16 -1.87 -3.73
N LEU A 112 -9.31 -1.82 -3.03
CA LEU A 112 -9.88 -0.57 -2.54
C LEU A 112 -8.97 0.11 -1.50
N ARG A 113 -8.39 -0.68 -0.59
CA ARG A 113 -7.45 -0.19 0.43
C ARG A 113 -6.19 0.43 -0.20
N VAL A 114 -5.62 -0.22 -1.19
CA VAL A 114 -4.44 0.28 -1.92
C VAL A 114 -4.74 1.60 -2.62
N TRP A 115 -5.87 1.71 -3.30
CA TRP A 115 -6.31 2.95 -3.91
C TRP A 115 -6.58 4.06 -2.89
N GLN A 116 -7.17 3.73 -1.74
CA GLN A 116 -7.37 4.69 -0.66
C GLN A 116 -6.05 5.34 -0.22
N TYR A 117 -4.99 4.55 -0.03
CA TYR A 117 -3.68 5.09 0.36
C TYR A 117 -3.08 5.98 -0.70
N LEU A 118 -3.20 5.56 -1.94
CA LEU A 118 -2.66 6.32 -3.06
C LEU A 118 -3.39 7.67 -3.20
N PHE A 119 -4.71 7.70 -3.06
CA PHE A 119 -5.47 8.97 -3.07
C PHE A 119 -5.12 9.87 -1.89
N LEU A 120 -4.97 9.33 -0.69
CA LEU A 120 -4.55 10.13 0.46
C LEU A 120 -3.16 10.75 0.23
N ALA A 121 -2.23 9.97 -0.30
CA ALA A 121 -0.89 10.46 -0.62
C ALA A 121 -0.89 11.51 -1.76
N LEU A 122 -1.77 11.37 -2.76
CA LEU A 122 -1.98 12.37 -3.81
C LEU A 122 -2.59 13.67 -3.26
N MET A 123 -3.51 13.59 -2.32
CA MET A 123 -4.07 14.77 -1.64
C MET A 123 -2.97 15.52 -0.88
N GLU A 124 -2.15 14.81 -0.10
CA GLU A 124 -0.99 15.41 0.57
C GLU A 124 -0.01 16.03 -0.42
N TYR A 125 0.25 15.36 -1.55
CA TYR A 125 1.09 15.91 -2.60
C TYR A 125 0.52 17.21 -3.16
N ALA A 126 -0.78 17.27 -3.45
CA ALA A 126 -1.46 18.46 -3.95
C ALA A 126 -1.35 19.65 -2.98
N GLU A 127 -1.52 19.40 -1.69
CA GLU A 127 -1.39 20.42 -0.64
C GLU A 127 0.03 20.98 -0.55
N ASN A 128 1.04 20.11 -0.66
CA ASN A 128 2.46 20.51 -0.59
C ASN A 128 2.98 21.14 -1.90
N HIS A 129 2.30 20.88 -3.03
CA HIS A 129 2.72 21.31 -4.36
C HIS A 129 1.56 21.97 -5.14
N PRO A 130 0.95 23.08 -4.65
CA PRO A 130 -0.31 23.61 -5.18
C PRO A 130 -0.23 24.13 -6.63
N LYS A 131 0.95 24.25 -7.19
CA LYS A 131 1.16 24.74 -8.57
C LYS A 131 1.61 23.65 -9.54
N GLN A 132 1.82 22.43 -9.05
CA GLN A 132 2.28 21.32 -9.87
C GLN A 132 1.09 20.45 -10.30
N VAL A 133 1.23 19.81 -11.46
CA VAL A 133 0.29 18.74 -11.85
C VAL A 133 0.47 17.54 -10.95
N LEU A 134 -0.63 16.83 -10.69
CA LEU A 134 -0.55 15.61 -9.90
C LEU A 134 0.23 14.53 -10.64
N PRO A 135 1.04 13.77 -9.94
CA PRO A 135 1.71 12.62 -10.54
C PRO A 135 0.70 11.52 -10.86
N VAL A 136 0.99 10.75 -11.93
CA VAL A 136 0.14 9.63 -12.34
C VAL A 136 0.21 8.51 -11.31
N PRO A 137 -0.92 8.10 -10.69
CA PRO A 137 -0.90 7.05 -9.68
C PRO A 137 -0.66 5.68 -10.30
N TYR A 138 0.28 4.92 -9.72
CA TYR A 138 0.55 3.54 -10.11
C TYR A 138 0.68 2.64 -8.88
N PRO A 139 -0.39 1.94 -8.48
CA PRO A 139 -0.33 0.99 -7.38
C PRO A 139 0.24 -0.37 -7.81
N MET A 140 1.06 -0.96 -6.96
CA MET A 140 1.51 -2.35 -7.07
C MET A 140 1.30 -3.08 -5.75
N ILE A 141 0.82 -4.31 -5.81
CA ILE A 141 0.73 -5.21 -4.66
C ILE A 141 1.88 -6.20 -4.77
N LEU A 142 2.73 -6.21 -3.76
CA LEU A 142 3.77 -7.20 -3.57
C LEU A 142 3.27 -8.20 -2.53
N TYR A 143 2.87 -9.38 -2.98
CA TYR A 143 2.30 -10.42 -2.13
C TYR A 143 3.37 -11.42 -1.71
N THR A 144 3.50 -11.62 -0.41
CA THR A 144 4.47 -12.55 0.21
C THR A 144 3.80 -13.60 1.11
N GLY A 145 2.47 -13.68 1.07
CA GLY A 145 1.72 -14.68 1.83
C GLY A 145 2.00 -16.12 1.36
N GLU A 146 1.89 -17.07 2.25
CA GLU A 146 2.15 -18.49 1.97
C GLU A 146 1.10 -19.12 1.03
N ALA A 147 -0.14 -18.67 1.09
CA ALA A 147 -1.23 -19.17 0.24
C ALA A 147 -1.25 -18.43 -1.10
N THR A 148 -1.79 -19.06 -2.14
CA THR A 148 -2.01 -18.39 -3.43
C THR A 148 -2.93 -17.17 -3.27
N PHE A 149 -2.54 -16.03 -3.81
CA PHE A 149 -3.38 -14.83 -3.86
C PHE A 149 -4.63 -15.10 -4.73
N ARG A 150 -5.84 -14.92 -4.16
CA ARG A 150 -7.10 -15.31 -4.80
C ARG A 150 -8.06 -14.17 -5.06
N HIS A 151 -7.74 -12.96 -4.63
CA HIS A 151 -8.61 -11.80 -4.79
C HIS A 151 -8.29 -11.05 -6.08
N SER A 152 -9.30 -10.42 -6.67
CA SER A 152 -9.08 -9.52 -7.79
C SER A 152 -8.31 -8.28 -7.33
N THR A 153 -7.34 -7.86 -8.15
CA THR A 153 -6.66 -6.56 -8.02
C THR A 153 -7.42 -5.44 -8.70
N ASN A 154 -8.44 -5.77 -9.51
CA ASN A 154 -9.30 -4.78 -10.15
C ASN A 154 -10.37 -4.30 -9.15
N ILE A 155 -10.34 -3.01 -8.79
CA ILE A 155 -11.30 -2.40 -7.87
C ILE A 155 -12.75 -2.56 -8.34
N PHE A 156 -13.00 -2.58 -9.66
CA PHE A 156 -14.35 -2.64 -10.22
C PHE A 156 -15.02 -4.01 -10.03
N ASP A 157 -14.26 -5.07 -9.81
CA ASP A 157 -14.81 -6.40 -9.49
C ASP A 157 -15.51 -6.45 -8.13
N LEU A 158 -15.22 -5.47 -7.25
CA LEU A 158 -15.91 -5.35 -5.96
C LEU A 158 -17.40 -4.99 -6.12
N PHE A 159 -17.78 -4.40 -7.25
CA PHE A 159 -19.16 -4.01 -7.56
C PHE A 159 -19.98 -5.14 -8.22
N GLY A 160 -19.40 -6.33 -8.39
CA GLY A 160 -20.06 -7.50 -8.96
C GLY A 160 -20.57 -7.23 -10.38
N SER A 161 -21.85 -7.56 -10.64
CA SER A 161 -22.46 -7.36 -11.97
C SER A 161 -22.53 -5.91 -12.44
N HIS A 162 -22.29 -4.94 -11.56
CA HIS A 162 -22.30 -3.50 -11.88
C HIS A 162 -20.89 -2.89 -12.03
N GLY A 163 -19.85 -3.72 -12.11
CA GLY A 163 -18.45 -3.28 -12.23
C GLY A 163 -18.20 -2.35 -13.41
N GLU A 164 -18.74 -2.66 -14.59
CA GLU A 164 -18.61 -1.80 -15.80
C GLU A 164 -19.34 -0.46 -15.63
N LEU A 165 -20.49 -0.43 -14.98
CA LEU A 165 -21.18 0.82 -14.65
C LEU A 165 -20.35 1.68 -13.69
N ALA A 166 -19.80 1.07 -12.63
CA ALA A 166 -18.95 1.76 -11.68
C ALA A 166 -17.69 2.31 -12.35
N LYS A 167 -17.03 1.52 -13.20
CA LYS A 167 -15.86 1.93 -13.98
C LYS A 167 -16.15 3.13 -14.87
N LYS A 168 -17.25 3.10 -15.60
CA LYS A 168 -17.69 4.20 -16.46
C LYS A 168 -17.81 5.49 -15.65
N HIS A 169 -18.57 5.49 -14.56
CA HIS A 169 -18.78 6.69 -13.75
C HIS A 169 -17.53 7.14 -12.99
N PHE A 170 -16.66 6.22 -12.59
CA PHE A 170 -15.38 6.57 -11.97
C PHE A 170 -14.46 7.34 -12.93
N LEU A 171 -14.53 7.05 -14.25
CA LEU A 171 -13.67 7.66 -15.27
C LEU A 171 -14.29 8.91 -15.93
N GLU A 172 -15.58 9.17 -15.75
CA GLU A 172 -16.31 10.28 -16.42
C GLU A 172 -16.25 11.60 -15.67
N GLY A 173 -15.66 11.72 -14.58
CA GLY A 173 -15.68 12.93 -13.76
C GLY A 173 -16.98 13.09 -12.93
N ILE A 174 -16.94 14.00 -11.99
CA ILE A 174 -18.01 14.21 -11.02
C ILE A 174 -19.01 15.21 -11.58
N PRO A 175 -20.32 14.87 -11.70
CA PRO A 175 -21.35 15.82 -12.13
C PRO A 175 -21.46 16.98 -11.14
N LEU A 176 -21.43 18.21 -11.64
CA LEU A 176 -21.70 19.40 -10.87
C LEU A 176 -23.18 19.79 -11.04
N VAL A 177 -23.86 20.03 -9.94
CA VAL A 177 -25.21 20.60 -9.89
C VAL A 177 -25.12 21.90 -9.11
N ASP A 178 -25.43 23.03 -9.74
CA ASP A 178 -25.49 24.39 -9.15
C ASP A 178 -26.91 24.97 -9.15
#